data_a8eaae52fc134b49ef48e9063ba3f2c3
#
_entry.id   a8eaae52fc134b49ef48e9063ba3f2c3
#
_cell.length_a   1.000
_cell.length_b   1.000
_cell.length_c   1.000
_cell.angle_alpha   90.00
_cell.angle_beta   90.00
_cell.angle_gamma   90.00
#
_symmetry.space_group_name_H-M   'P 1'
#
loop_
_entity.id
_entity.type
_entity.pdbx_description
1 polymer ?
#
loop_
_entity_poly.entity_id
_entity_poly.type
_entity_poly.pdbx_seq_one_letter_code
_entity_poly.pdbx_strand_id
1 'polypeptide(L)'
;MASAASAYAEEPLRVYAAGSLNAAVTTMAASFTSAGGPPVATVFGPSGLLRERIEKGERPGVFASADVEHPQRLAREGRSGPAIVFARNRLCALAAPGVDVTPETLLDRMLEPTIKVGTSTPKADPSGDYAWQLFEKADKLKPGAYATLDAKALKLTGGPTSPQPPPGRSIYAVLIAERKADIFLTYCTNAAQAARETAGARVVAIPEALAVGASYALTVVDPSQPGAERFALFVLSIRGQEILAQQGFTPVGAP
;
A
#
# COMPACT_ATOMS: atom_id res chain seq x y z
N MET A 1 42.45 18.23 29.87
CA MET A 1 41.14 18.78 29.51
C MET A 1 40.55 17.85 28.47
N ALA A 2 39.59 17.02 28.86
CA ALA A 2 38.87 16.15 27.91
C ALA A 2 37.73 16.95 27.27
N SER A 3 37.83 17.17 25.96
CA SER A 3 36.76 17.79 25.18
C SER A 3 35.61 16.77 25.06
N ALA A 4 34.51 17.03 25.73
CA ALA A 4 33.27 16.29 25.50
C ALA A 4 32.74 16.67 24.12
N ALA A 5 32.96 15.83 23.14
CA ALA A 5 32.27 15.92 21.86
C ALA A 5 30.79 15.69 22.12
N SER A 6 30.00 16.77 22.07
CA SER A 6 28.53 16.70 22.04
C SER A 6 28.14 15.92 20.78
N ALA A 7 27.69 14.68 20.95
CA ALA A 7 27.09 13.94 19.86
C ALA A 7 25.76 14.63 19.54
N TYR A 8 25.77 15.49 18.51
CA TYR A 8 24.53 15.97 17.92
C TYR A 8 23.79 14.72 17.42
N ALA A 9 22.64 14.44 18.01
CA ALA A 9 21.77 13.40 17.48
C ALA A 9 21.42 13.80 16.05
N GLU A 10 21.78 12.94 15.11
CA GLU A 10 21.52 13.17 13.68
C GLU A 10 20.00 13.25 13.48
N GLU A 11 19.51 14.30 12.84
CA GLU A 11 18.05 14.44 12.59
C GLU A 11 17.55 13.25 11.78
N PRO A 12 16.43 12.63 12.18
CA PRO A 12 15.92 11.46 11.49
C PRO A 12 15.41 11.82 10.10
N LEU A 13 15.76 10.99 9.11
CA LEU A 13 15.15 11.03 7.79
C LEU A 13 13.65 10.76 7.91
N ARG A 14 12.82 11.67 7.43
CA ARG A 14 11.37 11.46 7.38
C ARG A 14 10.96 10.76 6.09
N VAL A 15 10.31 9.62 6.22
CA VAL A 15 9.81 8.82 5.09
C VAL A 15 8.29 8.70 5.19
N TYR A 16 7.59 9.18 4.17
CA TYR A 16 6.16 8.97 3.99
C TYR A 16 5.96 7.75 3.10
N ALA A 17 5.18 6.77 3.54
CA ALA A 17 4.98 5.54 2.80
C ALA A 17 3.53 5.06 2.84
N ALA A 18 3.08 4.45 1.74
CA ALA A 18 1.79 3.79 1.68
C ALA A 18 1.62 2.78 2.80
N GLY A 19 0.40 2.66 3.35
CA GLY A 19 0.10 1.74 4.45
C GLY A 19 0.47 0.29 4.15
N SER A 20 0.32 -0.14 2.89
CA SER A 20 0.72 -1.48 2.44
C SER A 20 2.23 -1.74 2.48
N LEU A 21 3.05 -0.69 2.57
CA LEU A 21 4.51 -0.77 2.68
C LEU A 21 5.00 -0.86 4.13
N ASN A 22 4.11 -0.79 5.13
CA ASN A 22 4.50 -0.67 6.54
C ASN A 22 5.58 -1.69 6.94
N ALA A 23 5.31 -2.98 6.77
CA ALA A 23 6.25 -4.04 7.17
C ALA A 23 7.59 -3.95 6.42
N ALA A 24 7.54 -3.71 5.09
CA ALA A 24 8.73 -3.61 4.26
C ALA A 24 9.57 -2.39 4.63
N VAL A 25 8.96 -1.19 4.70
CA VAL A 25 9.69 0.06 4.99
C VAL A 25 10.21 0.10 6.42
N THR A 26 9.49 -0.46 7.40
CA THR A 26 10.00 -0.60 8.77
C THR A 26 11.26 -1.46 8.80
N THR A 27 11.26 -2.59 8.11
CA THR A 27 12.43 -3.47 8.00
C THR A 27 13.59 -2.78 7.25
N MET A 28 13.28 -2.07 6.16
CA MET A 28 14.27 -1.29 5.40
C MET A 28 14.89 -0.19 6.25
N ALA A 29 14.09 0.55 7.01
CA ALA A 29 14.54 1.62 7.90
C ALA A 29 15.57 1.10 8.92
N ALA A 30 15.25 0.00 9.60
CA ALA A 30 16.16 -0.65 10.53
C ALA A 30 17.46 -1.12 9.84
N SER A 31 17.35 -1.76 8.67
CA SER A 31 18.49 -2.25 7.91
C SER A 31 19.37 -1.12 7.37
N PHE A 32 18.76 -0.01 6.92
CA PHE A 32 19.45 1.19 6.45
C PHE A 32 20.25 1.86 7.57
N THR A 33 19.64 2.02 8.74
CA THR A 33 20.32 2.60 9.91
C THR A 33 21.48 1.70 10.37
N SER A 34 21.27 0.37 10.38
CA SER A 34 22.35 -0.59 10.72
C SER A 34 23.51 -0.56 9.72
N ALA A 35 23.26 -0.14 8.47
CA ALA A 35 24.27 0.04 7.44
C ALA A 35 24.94 1.45 7.47
N GLY A 36 24.77 2.21 8.55
CA GLY A 36 25.37 3.54 8.75
C GLY A 36 24.59 4.68 8.10
N GLY A 37 23.31 4.47 7.81
CA GLY A 37 22.39 5.54 7.48
C GLY A 37 21.84 6.25 8.73
N PRO A 38 21.31 7.49 8.60
CA PRO A 38 20.66 8.17 9.70
C PRO A 38 19.43 7.38 10.19
N PRO A 39 18.97 7.66 11.43
CA PRO A 39 17.68 7.16 11.89
C PRO A 39 16.55 7.53 10.93
N VAL A 40 15.54 6.66 10.78
CA VAL A 40 14.42 6.88 9.87
C VAL A 40 13.12 7.00 10.66
N ALA A 41 12.43 8.13 10.52
CA ALA A 41 11.10 8.36 11.05
C ALA A 41 10.05 8.12 9.96
N THR A 42 9.21 7.11 10.12
CA THR A 42 8.22 6.71 9.13
C THR A 42 6.83 7.22 9.47
N VAL A 43 6.10 7.66 8.44
CA VAL A 43 4.68 7.98 8.51
C VAL A 43 3.96 7.13 7.48
N PHE A 44 3.04 6.29 7.92
CA PHE A 44 2.27 5.42 7.05
C PHE A 44 0.84 5.93 6.89
N GLY A 45 0.31 5.81 5.67
CA GLY A 45 -1.06 6.21 5.37
C GLY A 45 -1.44 5.98 3.91
N PRO A 46 -2.69 6.32 3.54
CA PRO A 46 -3.14 6.31 2.15
C PRO A 46 -2.30 7.26 1.30
N SER A 47 -1.81 6.79 0.16
CA SER A 47 -0.86 7.54 -0.67
C SER A 47 -1.41 8.90 -1.11
N GLY A 48 -2.69 8.98 -1.48
CA GLY A 48 -3.32 10.23 -1.87
C GLY A 48 -3.35 11.26 -0.74
N LEU A 49 -3.65 10.84 0.49
CA LEU A 49 -3.65 11.72 1.67
C LEU A 49 -2.24 12.19 2.03
N LEU A 50 -1.24 11.30 1.90
CA LEU A 50 0.17 11.68 2.13
C LEU A 50 0.66 12.68 1.07
N ARG A 51 0.29 12.48 -0.21
CA ARG A 51 0.56 13.44 -1.27
C ARG A 51 -0.06 14.81 -0.96
N GLU A 52 -1.33 14.85 -0.54
CA GLU A 52 -2.00 16.12 -0.17
C GLU A 52 -1.29 16.86 0.96
N ARG A 53 -0.71 16.15 1.92
CA ARG A 53 0.10 16.76 2.99
C ARG A 53 1.36 17.41 2.41
N ILE A 54 2.02 16.75 1.44
CA ILE A 54 3.19 17.29 0.74
C ILE A 54 2.78 18.53 -0.09
N GLU A 55 1.64 18.48 -0.79
CA GLU A 55 1.09 19.62 -1.55
C GLU A 55 0.79 20.82 -0.64
N LYS A 56 0.40 20.57 0.62
CA LYS A 56 0.16 21.59 1.66
C LYS A 56 1.43 22.09 2.36
N GLY A 57 2.61 21.62 1.93
CA GLY A 57 3.90 22.15 2.38
C GLY A 57 4.69 21.25 3.33
N GLU A 58 4.21 20.06 3.68
CA GLU A 58 5.04 19.11 4.40
C GLU A 58 6.16 18.58 3.50
N ARG A 59 7.37 18.43 4.05
CA ARG A 59 8.56 18.07 3.29
C ARG A 59 9.22 16.83 3.91
N PRO A 60 8.72 15.60 3.65
CA PRO A 60 9.49 14.39 3.97
C PRO A 60 10.72 14.30 3.05
N GLY A 61 11.77 13.57 3.45
CA GLY A 61 12.89 13.29 2.56
C GLY A 61 12.48 12.39 1.40
N VAL A 62 11.69 11.34 1.68
CA VAL A 62 11.23 10.38 0.68
C VAL A 62 9.71 10.15 0.81
N PHE A 63 9.05 10.05 -0.33
CA PHE A 63 7.66 9.60 -0.44
C PHE A 63 7.60 8.32 -1.27
N ALA A 64 7.06 7.23 -0.70
CA ALA A 64 6.87 5.92 -1.33
C ALA A 64 5.38 5.61 -1.46
N SER A 65 4.87 5.62 -2.67
CA SER A 65 3.45 5.46 -3.01
C SER A 65 3.12 4.04 -3.48
N ALA A 66 1.88 3.62 -3.27
CA ALA A 66 1.33 2.39 -3.81
C ALA A 66 0.84 2.52 -5.28
N ASP A 67 1.15 3.62 -5.92
CA ASP A 67 1.00 3.86 -7.36
C ASP A 67 2.15 4.71 -7.93
N VAL A 68 2.12 4.97 -9.20
CA VAL A 68 3.09 5.81 -9.91
C VAL A 68 2.58 7.24 -10.04
N GLU A 69 1.27 7.45 -10.07
CA GLU A 69 0.65 8.73 -10.41
C GLU A 69 0.93 9.80 -9.36
N HIS A 70 0.82 9.47 -8.07
CA HIS A 70 1.06 10.44 -7.00
C HIS A 70 2.49 10.99 -6.99
N PRO A 71 3.57 10.16 -7.06
CA PRO A 71 4.93 10.68 -7.20
C PRO A 71 5.15 11.46 -8.49
N GLN A 72 4.59 11.00 -9.63
CA GLN A 72 4.69 11.71 -10.91
C GLN A 72 4.01 13.09 -10.86
N ARG A 73 2.89 13.19 -10.17
CA ARG A 73 2.18 14.47 -10.00
C ARG A 73 3.04 15.45 -9.21
N LEU A 74 3.62 15.04 -8.08
CA LEU A 74 4.54 15.89 -7.31
C LEU A 74 5.75 16.34 -8.15
N ALA A 75 6.31 15.43 -8.96
CA ALA A 75 7.41 15.76 -9.85
C ALA A 75 7.03 16.77 -10.93
N ARG A 76 5.86 16.60 -11.57
CA ARG A 76 5.33 17.57 -12.56
C ARG A 76 5.08 18.96 -11.96
N GLU A 77 4.71 19.00 -10.69
CA GLU A 77 4.49 20.25 -9.94
C GLU A 77 5.79 20.87 -9.37
N GLY A 78 6.95 20.25 -9.65
CA GLY A 78 8.25 20.73 -9.13
C GLY A 78 8.43 20.59 -7.63
N ARG A 79 7.66 19.71 -6.99
CA ARG A 79 7.65 19.48 -5.54
C ARG A 79 8.55 18.32 -5.12
N SER A 80 9.03 17.55 -6.06
CA SER A 80 9.92 16.40 -5.82
C SER A 80 10.81 16.12 -7.02
N GLY A 81 11.78 15.24 -6.84
CA GLY A 81 12.54 14.61 -7.92
C GLY A 81 11.67 13.65 -8.76
N PRO A 82 12.29 12.90 -9.69
CA PRO A 82 11.57 11.97 -10.56
C PRO A 82 10.91 10.84 -9.77
N ALA A 83 9.81 10.32 -10.31
CA ALA A 83 9.17 9.12 -9.79
C ALA A 83 9.91 7.88 -10.29
N ILE A 84 10.27 6.97 -9.38
CA ILE A 84 11.04 5.75 -9.66
C ILE A 84 10.23 4.54 -9.21
N VAL A 85 9.89 3.66 -10.13
CA VAL A 85 9.21 2.39 -9.79
C VAL A 85 10.19 1.49 -9.04
N PHE A 86 9.78 0.97 -7.87
CA PHE A 86 10.66 0.17 -7.02
C PHE A 86 10.06 -1.20 -6.63
N ALA A 87 8.75 -1.40 -6.82
CA ALA A 87 8.08 -2.68 -6.55
C ALA A 87 6.80 -2.81 -7.40
N ARG A 88 6.31 -4.04 -7.50
CA ARG A 88 4.98 -4.32 -8.04
C ARG A 88 4.17 -5.15 -7.04
N ASN A 89 2.85 -4.99 -7.13
CA ASN A 89 1.89 -5.77 -6.36
C ASN A 89 0.67 -6.05 -7.26
N ARG A 90 -0.31 -6.75 -6.73
CA ARG A 90 -1.58 -7.02 -7.41
C ARG A 90 -2.71 -7.03 -6.39
N LEU A 91 -3.94 -6.86 -6.85
CA LEU A 91 -5.10 -7.08 -6.02
C LEU A 91 -5.35 -8.59 -5.82
N CYS A 92 -5.86 -8.90 -4.65
CA CYS A 92 -6.46 -10.17 -4.27
C CYS A 92 -7.81 -9.91 -3.63
N ALA A 93 -8.67 -10.91 -3.58
CA ALA A 93 -9.83 -10.91 -2.73
C ALA A 93 -9.49 -11.62 -1.41
N LEU A 94 -9.78 -10.96 -0.30
CA LEU A 94 -9.76 -11.55 1.04
C LEU A 94 -11.18 -11.97 1.39
N ALA A 95 -11.43 -13.27 1.49
CA ALA A 95 -12.72 -13.82 1.86
C ALA A 95 -12.84 -14.03 3.36
N ALA A 96 -13.96 -13.62 3.94
CA ALA A 96 -14.28 -13.85 5.35
C ALA A 96 -14.46 -15.34 5.66
N PRO A 97 -14.24 -15.77 6.91
CA PRO A 97 -14.48 -17.16 7.31
C PRO A 97 -15.88 -17.64 6.92
N GLY A 98 -15.99 -18.81 6.27
CA GLY A 98 -17.24 -19.41 5.84
C GLY A 98 -17.86 -18.80 4.56
N VAL A 99 -17.23 -17.81 3.94
CA VAL A 99 -17.62 -17.34 2.61
C VAL A 99 -17.03 -18.28 1.56
N ASP A 100 -17.89 -19.00 0.87
CA ASP A 100 -17.47 -19.88 -0.22
C ASP A 100 -17.30 -19.08 -1.50
N VAL A 101 -16.04 -18.93 -1.92
CA VAL A 101 -15.64 -18.19 -3.13
C VAL A 101 -14.31 -18.76 -3.65
N THR A 102 -14.26 -18.94 -4.97
CA THR A 102 -13.06 -19.36 -5.71
C THR A 102 -12.73 -18.29 -6.76
N PRO A 103 -11.55 -18.34 -7.42
CA PRO A 103 -11.27 -17.45 -8.53
C PRO A 103 -12.37 -17.45 -9.60
N GLU A 104 -12.92 -18.61 -9.94
CA GLU A 104 -13.92 -18.81 -10.99
C GLU A 104 -15.28 -18.21 -10.60
N THR A 105 -15.64 -18.26 -9.31
CA THR A 105 -16.92 -17.76 -8.80
C THR A 105 -16.85 -16.34 -8.28
N LEU A 106 -15.65 -15.74 -8.20
CA LEU A 106 -15.42 -14.46 -7.52
C LEU A 106 -16.33 -13.33 -8.02
N LEU A 107 -16.44 -13.16 -9.35
CA LEU A 107 -17.26 -12.09 -9.91
C LEU A 107 -18.74 -12.29 -9.56
N ASP A 108 -19.25 -13.52 -9.73
CA ASP A 108 -20.65 -13.83 -9.45
C ASP A 108 -20.98 -13.60 -7.98
N ARG A 109 -20.11 -14.08 -7.09
CA ARG A 109 -20.24 -13.85 -5.66
C ARG A 109 -20.24 -12.36 -5.29
N MET A 110 -19.34 -11.56 -5.87
CA MET A 110 -19.33 -10.11 -5.62
C MET A 110 -20.59 -9.41 -6.09
N LEU A 111 -21.24 -9.91 -7.16
CA LEU A 111 -22.49 -9.36 -7.70
C LEU A 111 -23.73 -9.74 -6.88
N GLU A 112 -23.66 -10.78 -6.05
CA GLU A 112 -24.81 -11.19 -5.20
C GLU A 112 -25.21 -10.07 -4.22
N PRO A 113 -26.51 -9.73 -4.12
CA PRO A 113 -26.96 -8.64 -3.25
C PRO A 113 -26.60 -8.81 -1.78
N THR A 114 -26.50 -10.05 -1.29
CA THR A 114 -26.22 -10.39 0.11
C THR A 114 -24.75 -10.33 0.48
N ILE A 115 -23.84 -10.36 -0.49
CA ILE A 115 -22.39 -10.32 -0.27
C ILE A 115 -21.92 -8.87 -0.12
N LYS A 116 -21.31 -8.56 1.02
CA LYS A 116 -20.69 -7.27 1.29
C LYS A 116 -19.30 -7.21 0.66
N VAL A 117 -19.11 -6.33 -0.31
CA VAL A 117 -17.82 -6.11 -0.96
C VAL A 117 -17.14 -4.91 -0.31
N GLY A 118 -16.04 -5.17 0.41
CA GLY A 118 -15.20 -4.13 1.01
C GLY A 118 -14.09 -3.67 0.07
N THR A 119 -13.79 -2.38 0.09
CA THR A 119 -12.71 -1.75 -0.68
C THR A 119 -12.02 -0.66 0.14
N SER A 120 -10.88 -0.19 -0.33
CA SER A 120 -10.35 1.11 0.07
C SER A 120 -11.07 2.24 -0.66
N THR A 121 -10.85 3.49 -0.21
CA THR A 121 -11.49 4.69 -0.76
C THR A 121 -10.73 5.17 -2.00
N PRO A 122 -11.36 5.20 -3.18
CA PRO A 122 -10.74 5.71 -4.40
C PRO A 122 -10.24 7.15 -4.24
N LYS A 123 -9.21 7.51 -5.00
CA LYS A 123 -8.47 8.81 -4.99
C LYS A 123 -7.66 9.08 -3.71
N ALA A 124 -8.11 8.56 -2.57
CA ALA A 124 -7.37 8.65 -1.32
C ALA A 124 -6.36 7.51 -1.17
N ASP A 125 -6.73 6.31 -1.58
CA ASP A 125 -5.90 5.10 -1.50
C ASP A 125 -5.89 4.37 -2.85
N PRO A 126 -4.71 4.17 -3.47
CA PRO A 126 -4.60 3.48 -4.76
C PRO A 126 -5.22 2.08 -4.80
N SER A 127 -5.29 1.36 -3.68
CA SER A 127 -6.01 0.08 -3.61
C SER A 127 -7.49 0.24 -3.96
N GLY A 128 -8.09 1.38 -3.61
CA GLY A 128 -9.44 1.76 -4.04
C GLY A 128 -9.51 1.98 -5.55
N ASP A 129 -8.60 2.77 -6.11
CA ASP A 129 -8.57 3.05 -7.54
C ASP A 129 -8.43 1.75 -8.37
N TYR A 130 -7.57 0.83 -7.92
CA TYR A 130 -7.43 -0.47 -8.57
C TYR A 130 -8.68 -1.36 -8.42
N ALA A 131 -9.43 -1.26 -7.32
CA ALA A 131 -10.71 -1.96 -7.19
C ALA A 131 -11.72 -1.45 -8.23
N TRP A 132 -11.77 -0.14 -8.49
CA TRP A 132 -12.63 0.43 -9.54
C TRP A 132 -12.19 0.03 -10.94
N GLN A 133 -10.89 -0.04 -11.23
CA GLN A 133 -10.38 -0.60 -12.49
C GLN A 133 -10.80 -2.09 -12.66
N LEU A 134 -10.84 -2.86 -11.58
CA LEU A 134 -11.38 -4.22 -11.61
C LEU A 134 -12.88 -4.20 -11.97
N PHE A 135 -13.65 -3.26 -11.42
CA PHE A 135 -15.09 -3.11 -11.74
C PHE A 135 -15.30 -2.76 -13.21
N GLU A 136 -14.45 -1.92 -13.82
CA GLU A 136 -14.47 -1.64 -15.27
C GLU A 136 -14.20 -2.89 -16.10
N LYS A 137 -13.25 -3.74 -15.66
CA LYS A 137 -13.00 -5.02 -16.31
C LYS A 137 -14.17 -5.99 -16.13
N ALA A 138 -14.80 -6.01 -14.96
CA ALA A 138 -15.98 -6.82 -14.69
C ALA A 138 -17.15 -6.45 -15.61
N ASP A 139 -17.34 -5.16 -15.90
CA ASP A 139 -18.40 -4.68 -16.81
C ASP A 139 -18.22 -5.18 -18.24
N LYS A 140 -16.95 -5.33 -18.68
CA LYS A 140 -16.64 -5.91 -20.00
C LYS A 140 -16.98 -7.41 -20.10
N LEU A 141 -16.96 -8.12 -18.97
CA LEU A 141 -17.31 -9.53 -18.90
C LEU A 141 -18.82 -9.74 -18.68
N LYS A 142 -19.41 -8.88 -17.85
CA LYS A 142 -20.84 -8.92 -17.49
C LYS A 142 -21.38 -7.50 -17.52
N PRO A 143 -22.06 -7.08 -18.58
CA PRO A 143 -22.66 -5.75 -18.68
C PRO A 143 -23.54 -5.42 -17.48
N GLY A 144 -23.35 -4.24 -16.86
CA GLY A 144 -24.00 -3.80 -15.63
C GLY A 144 -23.25 -4.17 -14.33
N ALA A 145 -22.16 -4.94 -14.41
CA ALA A 145 -21.38 -5.31 -13.23
C ALA A 145 -20.74 -4.08 -12.57
N TYR A 146 -20.24 -3.11 -13.35
CA TYR A 146 -19.68 -1.88 -12.81
C TYR A 146 -20.72 -1.15 -11.94
N ALA A 147 -21.89 -0.87 -12.49
CA ALA A 147 -22.94 -0.14 -11.77
C ALA A 147 -23.36 -0.85 -10.48
N THR A 148 -23.48 -2.18 -10.53
CA THR A 148 -23.80 -3.00 -9.36
C THR A 148 -22.70 -2.93 -8.30
N LEU A 149 -21.45 -3.08 -8.68
CA LEU A 149 -20.31 -3.08 -7.75
C LEU A 149 -20.05 -1.69 -7.18
N ASP A 150 -20.10 -0.63 -8.00
CA ASP A 150 -19.95 0.76 -7.56
C ASP A 150 -21.00 1.15 -6.51
N ALA A 151 -22.26 0.77 -6.75
CA ALA A 151 -23.37 1.09 -5.84
C ALA A 151 -23.25 0.37 -4.49
N LYS A 152 -22.71 -0.85 -4.46
CA LYS A 152 -22.68 -1.68 -3.23
C LYS A 152 -21.34 -1.69 -2.51
N ALA A 153 -20.24 -1.26 -3.14
CA ALA A 153 -18.90 -1.29 -2.57
C ALA A 153 -18.80 -0.43 -1.30
N LEU A 154 -18.35 -1.07 -0.23
CA LEU A 154 -18.16 -0.44 1.07
C LEU A 154 -16.71 0.09 1.17
N LYS A 155 -16.55 1.40 1.17
CA LYS A 155 -15.24 2.10 1.28
C LYS A 155 -14.78 2.10 2.74
N LEU A 156 -14.24 1.00 3.22
CA LEU A 156 -13.99 0.75 4.64
C LEU A 156 -12.62 1.22 5.13
N THR A 157 -11.69 1.45 4.22
CA THR A 157 -10.30 1.87 4.55
C THR A 157 -9.83 2.98 3.62
N GLY A 158 -8.67 3.56 3.93
CA GLY A 158 -7.98 4.48 3.01
C GLY A 158 -8.57 5.88 2.91
N GLY A 159 -9.69 6.17 3.53
CA GLY A 159 -10.28 7.50 3.58
C GLY A 159 -9.83 8.30 4.81
N PRO A 160 -10.07 9.63 4.82
CA PRO A 160 -9.63 10.50 5.90
C PRO A 160 -10.30 10.18 7.26
N THR A 161 -11.46 9.56 7.23
CA THR A 161 -12.25 9.16 8.42
C THR A 161 -12.24 7.65 8.65
N SER A 162 -11.45 6.90 7.88
CA SER A 162 -11.38 5.45 8.04
C SER A 162 -10.82 5.05 9.41
N PRO A 163 -11.35 3.98 10.03
CA PRO A 163 -10.88 3.52 11.32
C PRO A 163 -9.41 3.09 11.26
N GLN A 164 -8.71 3.32 12.35
CA GLN A 164 -7.35 2.78 12.52
C GLN A 164 -7.43 1.43 13.23
N PRO A 165 -6.60 0.45 12.84
CA PRO A 165 -6.57 -0.83 13.53
C PRO A 165 -5.96 -0.67 14.93
N PRO A 166 -6.25 -1.58 15.87
CA PRO A 166 -5.49 -1.71 17.08
C PRO A 166 -3.99 -1.92 16.79
N PRO A 167 -3.08 -1.47 17.67
CA PRO A 167 -1.65 -1.65 17.48
C PRO A 167 -1.28 -3.10 17.14
N GLY A 168 -0.44 -3.29 16.14
CA GLY A 168 0.02 -4.61 15.69
C GLY A 168 -0.99 -5.46 14.94
N ARG A 169 -2.18 -4.96 14.65
CA ARG A 169 -3.23 -5.67 13.91
C ARG A 169 -3.42 -5.12 12.50
N SER A 170 -3.72 -6.00 11.57
CA SER A 170 -4.17 -5.61 10.23
C SER A 170 -5.60 -5.08 10.28
N ILE A 171 -5.84 -3.89 9.70
CA ILE A 171 -7.21 -3.36 9.57
C ILE A 171 -8.11 -4.31 8.79
N TYR A 172 -7.58 -4.97 7.77
CA TYR A 172 -8.33 -5.93 6.96
C TYR A 172 -8.73 -7.17 7.77
N ALA A 173 -7.84 -7.65 8.66
CA ALA A 173 -8.16 -8.75 9.57
C ALA A 173 -9.30 -8.37 10.53
N VAL A 174 -9.26 -7.16 11.08
CA VAL A 174 -10.32 -6.66 11.96
C VAL A 174 -11.65 -6.58 11.23
N LEU A 175 -11.68 -5.94 10.05
CA LEU A 175 -12.92 -5.74 9.28
C LEU A 175 -13.56 -7.06 8.82
N ILE A 176 -12.76 -8.04 8.42
CA ILE A 176 -13.26 -9.37 8.01
C ILE A 176 -13.76 -10.17 9.22
N ALA A 177 -13.04 -10.11 10.35
CA ALA A 177 -13.47 -10.79 11.58
C ALA A 177 -14.80 -10.21 12.14
N GLU A 178 -14.99 -8.91 12.03
CA GLU A 178 -16.21 -8.20 12.43
C GLU A 178 -17.35 -8.30 11.40
N ARG A 179 -17.17 -9.02 10.30
CA ARG A 179 -18.17 -9.13 9.23
C ARG A 179 -18.61 -7.79 8.64
N LYS A 180 -17.70 -6.82 8.60
CA LYS A 180 -17.91 -5.55 7.89
C LYS A 180 -17.86 -5.74 6.38
N ALA A 181 -17.10 -6.73 5.91
CA ALA A 181 -17.09 -7.22 4.54
C ALA A 181 -17.08 -8.75 4.52
N ASP A 182 -17.69 -9.35 3.51
CA ASP A 182 -17.60 -10.78 3.21
C ASP A 182 -16.46 -11.08 2.24
N ILE A 183 -16.24 -10.18 1.28
CA ILE A 183 -15.11 -10.20 0.35
C ILE A 183 -14.49 -8.80 0.37
N PHE A 184 -13.18 -8.71 0.66
CA PHE A 184 -12.46 -7.43 0.65
C PHE A 184 -11.44 -7.43 -0.48
N LEU A 185 -11.52 -6.46 -1.40
CA LEU A 185 -10.54 -6.25 -2.44
C LEU A 185 -9.38 -5.38 -1.91
N THR A 186 -8.20 -5.96 -1.84
CA THR A 186 -6.99 -5.28 -1.35
C THR A 186 -5.75 -5.88 -2.01
N TYR A 187 -4.56 -5.32 -1.72
CA TYR A 187 -3.31 -5.91 -2.20
C TYR A 187 -3.11 -7.33 -1.65
N CYS A 188 -2.53 -8.21 -2.46
CA CYS A 188 -2.26 -9.59 -2.05
C CYS A 188 -1.39 -9.67 -0.79
N THR A 189 -0.46 -8.73 -0.61
CA THR A 189 0.36 -8.60 0.61
C THR A 189 -0.49 -8.36 1.85
N ASN A 190 -1.44 -7.43 1.79
CA ASN A 190 -2.38 -7.15 2.88
C ASN A 190 -3.34 -8.31 3.14
N ALA A 191 -3.88 -8.92 2.07
CA ALA A 191 -4.76 -10.06 2.17
C ALA A 191 -4.06 -11.26 2.84
N ALA A 192 -2.80 -11.52 2.46
CA ALA A 192 -1.99 -12.58 3.07
C ALA A 192 -1.71 -12.32 4.56
N GLN A 193 -1.41 -11.07 4.93
CA GLN A 193 -1.25 -10.70 6.34
C GLN A 193 -2.55 -10.91 7.11
N ALA A 194 -3.66 -10.41 6.62
CA ALA A 194 -4.97 -10.50 7.28
C ALA A 194 -5.44 -11.95 7.44
N ALA A 195 -5.18 -12.81 6.43
CA ALA A 195 -5.52 -14.23 6.51
C ALA A 195 -4.71 -14.98 7.59
N ARG A 196 -3.46 -14.59 7.84
CA ARG A 196 -2.68 -15.14 8.96
C ARG A 196 -3.23 -14.74 10.33
N GLU A 197 -3.84 -13.56 10.43
CA GLU A 197 -4.40 -13.01 11.68
C GLU A 197 -5.84 -13.47 11.95
N THR A 198 -6.55 -14.00 10.95
CA THR A 198 -7.99 -14.36 11.05
C THR A 198 -8.20 -15.81 10.65
N ALA A 199 -8.43 -16.69 11.61
CA ALA A 199 -8.69 -18.11 11.36
C ALA A 199 -9.89 -18.28 10.41
N GLY A 200 -9.70 -19.09 9.36
CA GLY A 200 -10.72 -19.37 8.35
C GLY A 200 -10.88 -18.30 7.26
N ALA A 201 -10.22 -17.14 7.36
CA ALA A 201 -10.14 -16.21 6.25
C ALA A 201 -9.21 -16.75 5.15
N ARG A 202 -9.55 -16.48 3.90
CA ARG A 202 -8.81 -17.01 2.74
C ARG A 202 -8.45 -15.91 1.76
N VAL A 203 -7.23 -16.02 1.19
CA VAL A 203 -6.83 -15.20 0.04
C VAL A 203 -7.30 -15.91 -1.23
N VAL A 204 -8.06 -15.22 -2.04
CA VAL A 204 -8.56 -15.70 -3.32
C VAL A 204 -7.90 -14.90 -4.43
N ALA A 205 -7.27 -15.59 -5.36
CA ALA A 205 -6.66 -14.95 -6.52
C ALA A 205 -7.74 -14.33 -7.42
N ILE A 206 -7.46 -13.13 -7.94
CA ILE A 206 -8.32 -12.49 -8.94
C ILE A 206 -8.02 -13.13 -10.30
N PRO A 207 -9.04 -13.62 -11.03
CA PRO A 207 -8.84 -14.18 -12.37
C PRO A 207 -8.15 -13.20 -13.30
N GLU A 208 -7.36 -13.69 -14.25
CA GLU A 208 -6.57 -12.88 -15.18
C GLU A 208 -7.42 -11.83 -15.92
N ALA A 209 -8.63 -12.20 -16.33
CA ALA A 209 -9.56 -11.29 -17.00
C ALA A 209 -9.98 -10.07 -16.16
N LEU A 210 -9.89 -10.17 -14.83
CA LEU A 210 -10.17 -9.10 -13.86
C LEU A 210 -8.89 -8.54 -13.22
N ALA A 211 -7.73 -9.15 -13.46
CA ALA A 211 -6.50 -8.81 -12.76
C ALA A 211 -6.06 -7.38 -13.01
N VAL A 212 -5.70 -6.69 -11.92
CA VAL A 212 -5.17 -5.34 -11.93
C VAL A 212 -3.83 -5.37 -11.22
N GLY A 213 -2.78 -4.91 -11.92
CA GLY A 213 -1.43 -4.76 -11.37
C GLY A 213 -1.25 -3.39 -10.75
N ALA A 214 -0.47 -3.33 -9.68
CA ALA A 214 -0.06 -2.10 -9.01
C ALA A 214 1.46 -1.93 -9.14
N SER A 215 1.91 -0.82 -9.71
CA SER A 215 3.32 -0.42 -9.69
C SER A 215 3.51 0.62 -8.60
N TYR A 216 4.40 0.34 -7.67
CA TYR A 216 4.76 1.23 -6.57
C TYR A 216 5.92 2.11 -6.99
N ALA A 217 5.81 3.41 -6.73
CA ALA A 217 6.89 4.34 -7.03
C ALA A 217 7.28 5.18 -5.81
N LEU A 218 8.55 5.54 -5.73
CA LEU A 218 9.07 6.50 -4.77
C LEU A 218 9.59 7.75 -5.47
N THR A 219 9.70 8.83 -4.70
CA THR A 219 10.38 10.05 -5.10
C THR A 219 11.07 10.70 -3.90
N VAL A 220 12.17 11.41 -4.15
CA VAL A 220 12.81 12.27 -3.15
C VAL A 220 12.09 13.62 -3.16
N VAL A 221 11.49 14.00 -2.05
CA VAL A 221 10.74 15.27 -1.88
C VAL A 221 11.68 16.37 -1.37
N ASP A 222 12.50 16.03 -0.37
CA ASP A 222 13.47 16.95 0.18
C ASP A 222 14.88 16.35 0.21
N PRO A 223 15.70 16.63 -0.81
CA PRO A 223 17.09 16.11 -0.86
C PRO A 223 18.00 16.70 0.21
N SER A 224 17.60 17.78 0.89
CA SER A 224 18.39 18.37 1.98
C SER A 224 18.32 17.56 3.27
N GLN A 225 17.32 16.66 3.43
CA GLN A 225 17.28 15.80 4.59
C GLN A 225 18.39 14.74 4.55
N PRO A 226 19.09 14.53 5.68
CA PRO A 226 20.17 13.57 5.76
C PRO A 226 19.74 12.18 5.27
N GLY A 227 20.46 11.64 4.30
CA GLY A 227 20.23 10.27 3.81
C GLY A 227 19.04 10.07 2.89
N ALA A 228 18.29 11.12 2.46
CA ALA A 228 17.10 10.96 1.60
C ALA A 228 17.42 10.20 0.30
N GLU A 229 18.39 10.66 -0.47
CA GLU A 229 18.81 9.99 -1.71
C GLU A 229 19.41 8.61 -1.45
N ARG A 230 20.21 8.47 -0.38
CA ARG A 230 20.80 7.19 0.03
C ARG A 230 19.72 6.17 0.38
N PHE A 231 18.64 6.58 1.05
CA PHE A 231 17.51 5.69 1.36
C PHE A 231 16.76 5.29 0.10
N ALA A 232 16.53 6.22 -0.83
CA ALA A 232 15.90 5.91 -2.12
C ALA A 232 16.74 4.87 -2.91
N LEU A 233 18.06 5.02 -2.94
CA LEU A 233 18.97 4.04 -3.54
C LEU A 233 19.01 2.72 -2.77
N PHE A 234 18.92 2.76 -1.43
CA PHE A 234 18.83 1.55 -0.61
C PHE A 234 17.59 0.72 -0.93
N VAL A 235 16.41 1.36 -1.13
CA VAL A 235 15.19 0.67 -1.55
C VAL A 235 15.39 -0.08 -2.87
N LEU A 236 16.18 0.47 -3.80
CA LEU A 236 16.49 -0.13 -5.11
C LEU A 236 17.64 -1.14 -5.05
N SER A 237 18.40 -1.20 -3.96
CA SER A 237 19.53 -2.11 -3.80
C SER A 237 19.04 -3.57 -3.70
N ILE A 238 19.96 -4.52 -3.90
CA ILE A 238 19.69 -5.95 -3.72
C ILE A 238 19.03 -6.20 -2.37
N ARG A 239 19.56 -5.62 -1.29
CA ARG A 239 19.01 -5.78 0.06
C ARG A 239 17.60 -5.22 0.20
N GLY A 240 17.33 -4.05 -0.35
CA GLY A 240 15.99 -3.45 -0.37
C GLY A 240 14.99 -4.32 -1.13
N GLN A 241 15.40 -4.85 -2.28
CA GLN A 241 14.56 -5.70 -3.12
C GLN A 241 14.31 -7.09 -2.48
N GLU A 242 15.29 -7.67 -1.78
CA GLU A 242 15.09 -8.88 -0.97
C GLU A 242 14.05 -8.66 0.14
N ILE A 243 14.10 -7.53 0.85
CA ILE A 243 13.11 -7.20 1.88
C ILE A 243 11.71 -7.09 1.27
N LEU A 244 11.57 -6.45 0.11
CA LEU A 244 10.29 -6.38 -0.61
C LEU A 244 9.77 -7.77 -0.98
N ALA A 245 10.62 -8.62 -1.55
CA ALA A 245 10.25 -9.99 -1.91
C ALA A 245 9.77 -10.81 -0.70
N GLN A 246 10.46 -10.71 0.44
CA GLN A 246 10.07 -11.36 1.69
C GLN A 246 8.70 -10.91 2.21
N GLN A 247 8.29 -9.68 1.88
CA GLN A 247 6.96 -9.14 2.22
C GLN A 247 5.90 -9.42 1.13
N GLY A 248 6.24 -10.19 0.08
CA GLY A 248 5.31 -10.62 -0.96
C GLY A 248 5.13 -9.62 -2.11
N PHE A 249 5.96 -8.59 -2.19
CA PHE A 249 6.04 -7.72 -3.38
C PHE A 249 6.83 -8.41 -4.50
N THR A 250 6.54 -8.02 -5.75
CA THR A 250 7.40 -8.40 -6.88
C THR A 250 8.47 -7.32 -7.05
N PRO A 251 9.75 -7.64 -6.87
CA PRO A 251 10.86 -6.72 -7.09
C PRO A 251 10.93 -6.22 -8.54
N VAL A 252 11.57 -5.05 -8.75
CA VAL A 252 11.80 -4.51 -10.11
C VAL A 252 13.18 -4.85 -10.64
N GLY A 253 14.11 -5.20 -9.77
CA GLY A 253 15.46 -5.68 -10.07
C GLY A 253 15.64 -7.01 -9.35
N ALA A 254 15.14 -8.10 -9.92
CA ALA A 254 15.56 -9.42 -9.48
C ALA A 254 16.92 -9.76 -10.10
N PRO A 255 17.86 -10.35 -9.34
CA PRO A 255 19.06 -10.94 -9.92
C PRO A 255 18.71 -12.11 -10.83
#